data_b228bfb714f9f84019e2da72abfbefaf
#
_entry.id   b228bfb714f9f84019e2da72abfbefaf
#
_cell.length_a   1.000
_cell.length_b   1.000
_cell.length_c   1.000
_cell.angle_alpha   90.00
_cell.angle_beta   90.00
_cell.angle_gamma   90.00
#
_symmetry.space_group_name_H-M   'P 1'
#
loop_
_entity.id
_entity.type
_entity.pdbx_description
1 polymer ?
#
loop_
_entity_poly.entity_id
_entity_poly.type
_entity_poly.pdbx_seq_one_letter_code
_entity_poly.pdbx_strand_id
1 'polypeptide(L)'
;MAHKELKFAEEARGALLAGVDAVANAVKVTLGPKGRYVVLDKKFGAPTITNDGVTIAREIEIEDVFENQGAQLVREVATATNDVAGDGTTTATLLAQIIVRQGLRNVAAGANPLALRRGIEKAVDQVVDNLRTKQSAEINGKEQIARVAAISAADDEIGNIIADAIEKVGKDGVVNVEEGQTFGMELEFTEGMQFDKGYISPYMVTDQDRMEAVLEEPYILIANQKIGSVRDILPVLEQVMQGGKPLLIVAEDVEGECLATLVVNKLRGTFTGVAVKAPGFGDRRKRMLEDIGILTGGEVITEEMGLKLENTQLTQLGQARRVVVSKDTTTIIDGTGEGDAIKGRIKQIKSEIDNTDSDFDREKLQERLAKLAGGVAVVKVGAATETEMKEKKHRVEDALQAARAALEEGIVPGGGVALLNAQDGLDIEAFEDLDERTGAQIIHRALEEPVRQIAENSGLEGSVVVNKVRELKTGEGLNAASGEYGDMVKAGVLDPTVVTRSALQNAASIAKNILVTEAIIAEPAEEGAGGMPAMPDMGGMGGMM
;
A
#
# COMPACT_ATOMS: atom_id res chain seq x y z
N MET A 1 -29.42 20.32 -13.40
CA MET A 1 -28.26 20.53 -12.53
C MET A 1 -28.73 20.21 -11.13
N ALA A 2 -28.09 19.26 -10.47
CA ALA A 2 -28.37 18.97 -9.07
C ALA A 2 -28.11 20.25 -8.25
N HIS A 3 -29.04 20.62 -7.37
CA HIS A 3 -28.84 21.71 -6.42
C HIS A 3 -27.76 21.27 -5.45
N LYS A 4 -26.78 22.15 -5.14
CA LYS A 4 -25.76 21.91 -4.11
C LYS A 4 -26.14 22.68 -2.85
N GLU A 5 -25.98 22.01 -1.73
CA GLU A 5 -26.09 22.61 -0.41
C GLU A 5 -24.74 23.07 0.09
N LEU A 6 -24.73 24.13 0.89
CA LEU A 6 -23.53 24.74 1.43
C LEU A 6 -23.66 24.88 2.95
N LYS A 7 -22.58 24.52 3.66
CA LYS A 7 -22.38 24.88 5.07
C LYS A 7 -21.15 25.78 5.20
N PHE A 8 -21.15 26.68 6.17
CA PHE A 8 -20.09 27.65 6.36
C PHE A 8 -19.58 27.66 7.80
N ALA A 9 -18.37 28.19 7.98
CA ALA A 9 -17.77 28.50 9.26
C ALA A 9 -17.85 27.32 10.27
N GLU A 10 -18.41 27.54 11.44
CA GLU A 10 -18.49 26.56 12.53
C GLU A 10 -19.33 25.33 12.16
N GLU A 11 -20.42 25.51 11.40
CA GLU A 11 -21.30 24.43 10.96
C GLU A 11 -20.55 23.49 10.00
N ALA A 12 -19.78 24.05 9.06
CA ALA A 12 -18.95 23.28 8.15
C ALA A 12 -17.87 22.47 8.92
N ARG A 13 -17.14 23.15 9.80
CA ARG A 13 -16.07 22.51 10.61
C ARG A 13 -16.62 21.47 11.56
N GLY A 14 -17.78 21.70 12.16
CA GLY A 14 -18.47 20.74 13.03
C GLY A 14 -18.85 19.45 12.31
N ALA A 15 -19.41 19.56 11.08
CA ALA A 15 -19.76 18.40 10.26
C ALA A 15 -18.50 17.60 9.86
N LEU A 16 -17.43 18.28 9.40
CA LEU A 16 -16.16 17.60 9.10
C LEU A 16 -15.59 16.86 10.30
N LEU A 17 -15.61 17.49 11.49
CA LEU A 17 -15.12 16.86 12.73
C LEU A 17 -15.94 15.63 13.11
N ALA A 18 -17.27 15.67 12.95
CA ALA A 18 -18.13 14.52 13.22
C ALA A 18 -17.75 13.32 12.34
N GLY A 19 -17.50 13.55 11.06
CA GLY A 19 -17.03 12.52 10.13
C GLY A 19 -15.65 11.97 10.49
N VAL A 20 -14.71 12.84 10.81
CA VAL A 20 -13.36 12.46 11.31
C VAL A 20 -13.48 11.57 12.55
N ASP A 21 -14.33 11.98 13.51
CA ASP A 21 -14.52 11.26 14.76
C ASP A 21 -15.17 9.89 14.56
N ALA A 22 -16.13 9.77 13.66
CA ALA A 22 -16.77 8.49 13.35
C ALA A 22 -15.77 7.45 12.87
N VAL A 23 -14.95 7.80 11.87
CA VAL A 23 -13.91 6.89 11.35
C VAL A 23 -12.84 6.60 12.40
N ALA A 24 -12.27 7.63 13.01
CA ALA A 24 -11.16 7.44 13.94
C ALA A 24 -11.56 6.65 15.20
N ASN A 25 -12.78 6.82 15.71
CA ASN A 25 -13.27 6.07 16.86
C ASN A 25 -13.46 4.57 16.54
N ALA A 26 -13.84 4.23 15.31
CA ALA A 26 -13.94 2.84 14.87
C ALA A 26 -12.56 2.19 14.67
N VAL A 27 -11.60 2.96 14.15
CA VAL A 27 -10.25 2.46 13.82
C VAL A 27 -9.36 2.33 15.06
N LYS A 28 -9.32 3.34 15.95
CA LYS A 28 -8.36 3.40 17.07
C LYS A 28 -8.47 2.27 18.10
N VAL A 29 -9.62 1.57 18.15
CA VAL A 29 -9.82 0.44 19.07
C VAL A 29 -8.97 -0.78 18.69
N THR A 30 -8.43 -0.79 17.48
CA THR A 30 -7.56 -1.88 16.97
C THR A 30 -6.09 -1.67 17.32
N LEU A 31 -5.69 -0.48 17.82
CA LEU A 31 -4.29 -0.12 18.02
C LEU A 31 -3.63 -0.92 19.16
N GLY A 32 -2.46 -1.47 18.86
CA GLY A 32 -1.58 -2.14 19.82
C GLY A 32 -1.91 -3.61 20.08
N PRO A 33 -1.09 -4.31 20.90
CA PRO A 33 -1.17 -5.77 21.06
C PRO A 33 -2.44 -6.27 21.77
N LYS A 34 -3.19 -5.38 22.42
CA LYS A 34 -4.50 -5.67 23.01
C LYS A 34 -5.64 -4.94 22.30
N GLY A 35 -5.37 -4.49 21.07
CA GLY A 35 -6.38 -3.95 20.17
C GLY A 35 -7.47 -4.99 19.86
N ARG A 36 -8.65 -4.50 19.53
CA ARG A 36 -9.84 -5.32 19.25
C ARG A 36 -10.16 -5.33 17.78
N TYR A 37 -10.96 -6.31 17.38
CA TYR A 37 -11.44 -6.43 16.02
C TYR A 37 -12.72 -5.64 15.81
N VAL A 38 -12.96 -5.22 14.56
CA VAL A 38 -14.20 -4.58 14.09
C VAL A 38 -14.91 -5.53 13.14
N VAL A 39 -16.22 -5.60 13.23
CA VAL A 39 -17.07 -6.38 12.32
C VAL A 39 -17.61 -5.44 11.26
N LEU A 40 -17.35 -5.77 10.01
CA LEU A 40 -17.81 -5.02 8.84
C LEU A 40 -18.92 -5.80 8.14
N ASP A 41 -20.06 -5.15 7.90
CA ASP A 41 -21.15 -5.72 7.13
C ASP A 41 -20.78 -5.80 5.65
N LYS A 42 -21.25 -6.84 4.96
CA LYS A 42 -21.08 -6.97 3.51
C LYS A 42 -22.43 -7.12 2.85
N LYS A 43 -22.65 -6.38 1.76
CA LYS A 43 -23.88 -6.48 0.94
C LYS A 43 -24.11 -7.91 0.41
N PHE A 44 -23.03 -8.68 0.22
CA PHE A 44 -23.07 -10.07 -0.21
C PHE A 44 -22.05 -10.89 0.56
N GLY A 45 -22.47 -12.02 1.13
CA GLY A 45 -21.61 -12.93 1.89
C GLY A 45 -21.68 -12.72 3.41
N ALA A 46 -20.74 -13.31 4.13
CA ALA A 46 -20.64 -13.18 5.59
C ALA A 46 -19.94 -11.84 5.97
N PRO A 47 -20.26 -11.26 7.14
CA PRO A 47 -19.53 -10.12 7.67
C PRO A 47 -18.03 -10.41 7.77
N THR A 48 -17.21 -9.39 7.53
CA THR A 48 -15.76 -9.48 7.69
C THR A 48 -15.36 -9.02 9.09
N ILE A 49 -14.50 -9.77 9.75
CA ILE A 49 -13.90 -9.40 11.05
C ILE A 49 -12.46 -9.03 10.79
N THR A 50 -12.06 -7.80 11.11
CA THR A 50 -10.71 -7.30 10.84
C THR A 50 -10.25 -6.33 11.92
N ASN A 51 -8.94 -6.18 12.05
CA ASN A 51 -8.27 -5.16 12.84
C ASN A 51 -7.43 -4.20 11.96
N ASP A 52 -7.44 -4.41 10.64
CA ASP A 52 -6.75 -3.52 9.71
C ASP A 52 -7.45 -2.17 9.60
N GLY A 53 -6.69 -1.10 9.90
CA GLY A 53 -7.22 0.27 9.96
C GLY A 53 -7.66 0.82 8.62
N VAL A 54 -6.97 0.49 7.51
CA VAL A 54 -7.35 0.99 6.18
C VAL A 54 -8.63 0.32 5.68
N THR A 55 -8.78 -0.98 5.89
CA THR A 55 -9.99 -1.73 5.55
C THR A 55 -11.20 -1.17 6.32
N ILE A 56 -11.05 -0.94 7.63
CA ILE A 56 -12.12 -0.36 8.45
C ILE A 56 -12.48 1.04 7.94
N ALA A 57 -11.49 1.90 7.69
CA ALA A 57 -11.72 3.26 7.26
C ALA A 57 -12.42 3.34 5.88
N ARG A 58 -12.14 2.41 4.97
CA ARG A 58 -12.75 2.34 3.63
C ARG A 58 -14.24 1.98 3.66
N GLU A 59 -14.65 1.14 4.60
CA GLU A 59 -16.04 0.66 4.69
C GLU A 59 -16.99 1.62 5.41
N ILE A 60 -16.47 2.66 6.08
CA ILE A 60 -17.32 3.61 6.82
C ILE A 60 -17.88 4.65 5.86
N GLU A 61 -19.19 4.63 5.69
CA GLU A 61 -19.99 5.65 5.02
C GLU A 61 -21.02 6.23 6.00
N ILE A 62 -21.18 7.55 5.97
CA ILE A 62 -22.08 8.29 6.86
C ILE A 62 -23.24 8.86 6.03
N GLU A 63 -24.45 8.76 6.55
CA GLU A 63 -25.67 9.18 5.84
C GLU A 63 -25.69 10.70 5.57
N ASP A 64 -25.22 11.52 6.55
CA ASP A 64 -25.07 12.98 6.32
C ASP A 64 -23.92 13.23 5.34
N VAL A 65 -24.23 13.80 4.19
CA VAL A 65 -23.27 14.04 3.09
C VAL A 65 -22.14 14.98 3.49
N PHE A 66 -22.34 15.89 4.46
CA PHE A 66 -21.30 16.79 4.94
C PHE A 66 -20.38 16.14 5.96
N GLU A 67 -20.94 15.33 6.87
CA GLU A 67 -20.13 14.50 7.79
C GLU A 67 -19.33 13.47 7.01
N ASN A 68 -19.93 12.88 5.97
CA ASN A 68 -19.24 11.90 5.11
C ASN A 68 -18.02 12.49 4.39
N GLN A 69 -18.00 13.80 4.08
CA GLN A 69 -16.78 14.44 3.57
C GLN A 69 -15.63 14.40 4.60
N GLY A 70 -15.92 14.59 5.88
CA GLY A 70 -14.95 14.43 6.96
C GLY A 70 -14.43 12.99 7.05
N ALA A 71 -15.32 12.00 6.94
CA ALA A 71 -14.96 10.59 6.90
C ALA A 71 -14.06 10.26 5.70
N GLN A 72 -14.38 10.78 4.51
CA GLN A 72 -13.58 10.59 3.30
C GLN A 72 -12.16 11.18 3.44
N LEU A 73 -12.01 12.35 4.06
CA LEU A 73 -10.70 12.95 4.30
C LEU A 73 -9.82 12.09 5.22
N VAL A 74 -10.38 11.47 6.25
CA VAL A 74 -9.63 10.55 7.13
C VAL A 74 -9.36 9.22 6.44
N ARG A 75 -10.28 8.74 5.60
CA ARG A 75 -10.03 7.57 4.72
C ARG A 75 -8.82 7.80 3.85
N GLU A 76 -8.65 9.01 3.30
CA GLU A 76 -7.47 9.38 2.50
C GLU A 76 -6.18 9.32 3.34
N VAL A 77 -6.21 9.74 4.62
CA VAL A 77 -5.06 9.59 5.53
C VAL A 77 -4.63 8.14 5.67
N ALA A 78 -5.59 7.24 5.92
CA ALA A 78 -5.32 5.81 6.07
C ALA A 78 -4.78 5.22 4.77
N THR A 79 -5.40 5.53 3.62
CA THR A 79 -5.00 5.03 2.30
C THR A 79 -3.61 5.51 1.92
N ALA A 80 -3.32 6.82 2.03
CA ALA A 80 -2.00 7.37 1.71
C ALA A 80 -0.89 6.80 2.61
N THR A 81 -1.20 6.48 3.87
CA THR A 81 -0.23 5.86 4.77
C THR A 81 0.03 4.41 4.39
N ASN A 82 -1.01 3.66 4.04
CA ASN A 82 -0.89 2.30 3.53
C ASN A 82 -0.06 2.24 2.23
N ASP A 83 -0.32 3.14 1.29
CA ASP A 83 0.37 3.18 -0.01
C ASP A 83 1.89 3.45 0.12
N VAL A 84 2.30 4.22 1.15
CA VAL A 84 3.71 4.58 1.37
C VAL A 84 4.43 3.57 2.25
N ALA A 85 3.78 3.05 3.30
CA ALA A 85 4.44 2.34 4.38
C ALA A 85 3.87 0.94 4.64
N GLY A 86 2.72 0.59 4.06
CA GLY A 86 2.04 -0.69 4.24
C GLY A 86 1.51 -0.96 5.66
N ASP A 87 1.77 -0.04 6.58
CA ASP A 87 1.38 -0.15 8.00
C ASP A 87 1.19 1.25 8.60
N GLY A 88 0.76 1.34 9.86
CA GLY A 88 0.60 2.61 10.60
C GLY A 88 -0.71 3.35 10.29
N THR A 89 -1.65 2.76 9.58
CA THR A 89 -2.93 3.36 9.17
C THR A 89 -3.78 3.76 10.37
N THR A 90 -3.81 2.94 11.42
CA THR A 90 -4.51 3.22 12.69
C THR A 90 -3.87 4.40 13.42
N THR A 91 -2.54 4.45 13.51
CA THR A 91 -1.79 5.54 14.13
C THR A 91 -2.02 6.85 13.39
N ALA A 92 -1.99 6.84 12.05
CA ALA A 92 -2.23 8.01 11.20
C ALA A 92 -3.64 8.57 11.41
N THR A 93 -4.65 7.70 11.44
CA THR A 93 -6.05 8.06 11.67
C THR A 93 -6.26 8.68 13.05
N LEU A 94 -5.64 8.11 14.09
CA LEU A 94 -5.66 8.64 15.46
C LEU A 94 -4.99 10.03 15.54
N LEU A 95 -3.81 10.19 14.94
CA LEU A 95 -3.10 11.47 14.89
C LEU A 95 -3.92 12.53 14.15
N ALA A 96 -4.54 12.18 13.03
CA ALA A 96 -5.42 13.10 12.31
C ALA A 96 -6.59 13.58 13.19
N GLN A 97 -7.25 12.68 13.89
CA GLN A 97 -8.33 13.02 14.81
C GLN A 97 -7.91 14.04 15.86
N ILE A 98 -6.79 13.80 16.54
CA ILE A 98 -6.37 14.68 17.63
C ILE A 98 -5.90 16.04 17.13
N ILE A 99 -5.18 16.08 15.99
CA ILE A 99 -4.73 17.33 15.39
C ILE A 99 -5.94 18.17 14.95
N VAL A 100 -6.94 17.56 14.30
CA VAL A 100 -8.19 18.24 13.91
C VAL A 100 -8.94 18.76 15.12
N ARG A 101 -9.18 17.91 16.13
CA ARG A 101 -9.88 18.30 17.37
C ARG A 101 -9.22 19.47 18.09
N GLN A 102 -7.92 19.41 18.30
CA GLN A 102 -7.18 20.46 18.99
C GLN A 102 -7.11 21.72 18.12
N GLY A 103 -6.88 21.57 16.83
CA GLY A 103 -6.84 22.69 15.89
C GLY A 103 -8.17 23.44 15.81
N LEU A 104 -9.29 22.76 15.64
CA LEU A 104 -10.61 23.39 15.58
C LEU A 104 -11.00 24.07 16.90
N ARG A 105 -10.60 23.54 18.05
CA ARG A 105 -10.79 24.22 19.35
C ARG A 105 -10.06 25.55 19.40
N ASN A 106 -8.83 25.62 18.89
CA ASN A 106 -8.05 26.86 18.83
C ASN A 106 -8.61 27.84 17.80
N VAL A 107 -9.08 27.35 16.63
CA VAL A 107 -9.76 28.19 15.63
C VAL A 107 -11.05 28.81 16.21
N ALA A 108 -11.85 28.02 16.94
CA ALA A 108 -13.04 28.51 17.63
C ALA A 108 -12.70 29.53 18.75
N ALA A 109 -11.52 29.42 19.35
CA ALA A 109 -11.00 30.39 20.32
C ALA A 109 -10.41 31.66 19.68
N GLY A 110 -10.39 31.77 18.35
CA GLY A 110 -9.95 32.96 17.60
C GLY A 110 -8.54 32.91 17.03
N ALA A 111 -7.85 31.77 17.10
CA ALA A 111 -6.55 31.61 16.48
C ALA A 111 -6.66 31.66 14.92
N ASN A 112 -5.66 32.25 14.27
CA ASN A 112 -5.61 32.33 12.80
C ASN A 112 -5.33 30.96 12.17
N PRO A 113 -6.27 30.37 11.40
CA PRO A 113 -6.10 29.03 10.83
C PRO A 113 -4.89 28.88 9.93
N LEU A 114 -4.52 29.93 9.17
CA LEU A 114 -3.36 29.91 8.28
C LEU A 114 -2.03 29.94 9.05
N ALA A 115 -1.99 30.63 10.18
CA ALA A 115 -0.81 30.64 11.04
C ALA A 115 -0.70 29.29 11.80
N LEU A 116 -1.80 28.74 12.32
CA LEU A 116 -1.83 27.39 12.89
C LEU A 116 -1.29 26.36 11.89
N ARG A 117 -1.75 26.43 10.63
CA ARG A 117 -1.26 25.55 9.55
C ARG A 117 0.26 25.62 9.38
N ARG A 118 0.84 26.83 9.30
CA ARG A 118 2.30 26.99 9.19
C ARG A 118 3.04 26.44 10.40
N GLY A 119 2.49 26.66 11.60
CA GLY A 119 3.05 26.12 12.83
C GLY A 119 3.05 24.59 12.86
N ILE A 120 1.95 23.96 12.43
CA ILE A 120 1.84 22.50 12.28
C ILE A 120 2.88 21.98 11.27
N GLU A 121 3.01 22.60 10.10
CA GLU A 121 3.96 22.20 9.07
C GLU A 121 5.40 22.21 9.60
N LYS A 122 5.84 23.33 10.16
CA LYS A 122 7.19 23.46 10.73
C LYS A 122 7.45 22.48 11.88
N ALA A 123 6.47 22.24 12.73
CA ALA A 123 6.59 21.30 13.85
C ALA A 123 6.72 19.85 13.36
N VAL A 124 5.93 19.46 12.36
CA VAL A 124 6.03 18.12 11.76
C VAL A 124 7.40 17.91 11.12
N ASP A 125 7.93 18.90 10.41
CA ASP A 125 9.27 18.82 9.80
C ASP A 125 10.35 18.60 10.87
N GLN A 126 10.31 19.30 12.00
CA GLN A 126 11.25 19.11 13.12
C GLN A 126 11.13 17.70 13.74
N VAL A 127 9.90 17.19 13.92
CA VAL A 127 9.66 15.86 14.47
C VAL A 127 10.17 14.78 13.52
N VAL A 128 9.91 14.91 12.21
CA VAL A 128 10.37 13.96 11.19
C VAL A 128 11.90 13.95 11.10
N ASP A 129 12.54 15.12 11.17
CA ASP A 129 14.01 15.19 11.22
C ASP A 129 14.56 14.50 12.46
N ASN A 130 13.95 14.71 13.63
CA ASN A 130 14.33 14.04 14.88
C ASN A 130 14.20 12.51 14.76
N LEU A 131 13.09 12.01 14.24
CA LEU A 131 12.87 10.57 14.03
C LEU A 131 13.96 9.98 13.14
N ARG A 132 14.28 10.62 12.01
CA ARG A 132 15.26 10.12 11.04
C ARG A 132 16.70 10.21 11.52
N THR A 133 17.08 11.32 12.16
CA THR A 133 18.49 11.61 12.44
C THR A 133 18.94 11.21 13.84
N LYS A 134 18.01 11.15 14.81
CA LYS A 134 18.36 10.90 16.23
C LYS A 134 17.81 9.60 16.78
N GLN A 135 16.67 9.12 16.28
CA GLN A 135 16.01 7.94 16.84
C GLN A 135 16.08 6.72 15.95
N SER A 136 16.18 6.90 14.63
CA SER A 136 16.29 5.78 13.68
C SER A 136 17.63 5.07 13.83
N ALA A 137 17.58 3.75 13.84
CA ALA A 137 18.73 2.86 13.81
C ALA A 137 18.60 1.90 12.64
N GLU A 138 19.72 1.57 11.96
CA GLU A 138 19.72 0.55 10.91
C GLU A 138 19.37 -0.82 11.48
N ILE A 139 18.69 -1.65 10.68
CA ILE A 139 18.41 -3.03 11.05
C ILE A 139 19.70 -3.86 11.07
N ASN A 140 19.95 -4.52 12.17
CA ASN A 140 21.08 -5.42 12.37
C ASN A 140 20.60 -6.87 12.43
N GLY A 141 20.61 -7.54 11.27
CA GLY A 141 20.42 -8.98 11.17
C GLY A 141 18.94 -9.42 11.13
N LYS A 142 18.80 -10.71 10.90
CA LYS A 142 17.53 -11.42 10.70
C LYS A 142 16.53 -11.29 11.86
N GLU A 143 17.05 -11.30 13.10
CA GLU A 143 16.19 -11.26 14.28
C GLU A 143 15.35 -9.97 14.36
N GLN A 144 15.94 -8.82 14.01
CA GLN A 144 15.20 -7.55 13.99
C GLN A 144 14.18 -7.50 12.86
N ILE A 145 14.49 -8.05 11.68
CA ILE A 145 13.53 -8.20 10.58
C ILE A 145 12.33 -9.04 11.05
N ALA A 146 12.61 -10.19 11.68
CA ALA A 146 11.57 -11.07 12.21
C ALA A 146 10.70 -10.36 13.25
N ARG A 147 11.29 -9.55 14.13
CA ARG A 147 10.55 -8.78 15.15
C ARG A 147 9.63 -7.73 14.53
N VAL A 148 10.13 -6.95 13.58
CA VAL A 148 9.31 -5.94 12.87
C VAL A 148 8.11 -6.62 12.18
N ALA A 149 8.38 -7.67 11.42
CA ALA A 149 7.33 -8.40 10.72
C ALA A 149 6.33 -9.08 11.68
N ALA A 150 6.82 -9.64 12.81
CA ALA A 150 5.97 -10.26 13.83
C ALA A 150 5.04 -9.25 14.52
N ILE A 151 5.49 -8.02 14.75
CA ILE A 151 4.68 -6.95 15.33
C ILE A 151 3.57 -6.55 14.37
N SER A 152 3.90 -6.30 13.10
CA SER A 152 2.93 -5.91 12.07
C SER A 152 1.88 -7.00 11.87
N ALA A 153 2.29 -8.27 11.78
CA ALA A 153 1.37 -9.41 11.63
C ALA A 153 0.66 -9.82 12.93
N ALA A 154 1.09 -9.35 14.10
CA ALA A 154 0.73 -9.89 15.41
C ALA A 154 0.93 -11.43 15.51
N ASP A 155 2.00 -11.95 14.87
CA ASP A 155 2.27 -13.39 14.72
C ASP A 155 3.77 -13.66 14.53
N ASP A 156 4.38 -14.39 15.47
CA ASP A 156 5.82 -14.71 15.44
C ASP A 156 6.18 -15.69 14.29
N GLU A 157 5.27 -16.58 13.89
CA GLU A 157 5.49 -17.51 12.78
C GLU A 157 5.61 -16.75 11.45
N ILE A 158 4.70 -15.79 11.22
CA ILE A 158 4.76 -14.90 10.05
C ILE A 158 6.06 -14.11 10.05
N GLY A 159 6.44 -13.54 11.19
CA GLY A 159 7.69 -12.78 11.31
C GLY A 159 8.93 -13.58 10.92
N ASN A 160 9.02 -14.81 11.39
CA ASN A 160 10.15 -15.69 11.08
C ASN A 160 10.21 -16.07 9.60
N ILE A 161 9.08 -16.44 8.98
CA ILE A 161 9.02 -16.81 7.57
C ILE A 161 9.41 -15.64 6.67
N ILE A 162 8.96 -14.42 6.98
CA ILE A 162 9.34 -13.21 6.23
C ILE A 162 10.84 -12.94 6.36
N ALA A 163 11.40 -13.07 7.57
CA ALA A 163 12.84 -12.90 7.77
C ALA A 163 13.66 -13.95 7.04
N ASP A 164 13.20 -15.21 7.01
CA ASP A 164 13.82 -16.29 6.22
C ASP A 164 13.78 -15.98 4.72
N ALA A 165 12.63 -15.49 4.23
CA ALA A 165 12.47 -15.11 2.84
C ALA A 165 13.44 -13.98 2.44
N ILE A 166 13.46 -12.89 3.22
CA ILE A 166 14.31 -11.72 2.96
C ILE A 166 15.81 -12.08 3.07
N GLU A 167 16.19 -12.88 4.07
CA GLU A 167 17.59 -13.34 4.22
C GLU A 167 18.07 -14.11 2.98
N LYS A 168 17.19 -14.92 2.41
CA LYS A 168 17.53 -15.78 1.26
C LYS A 168 17.60 -15.03 -0.05
N VAL A 169 16.65 -14.14 -0.33
CA VAL A 169 16.62 -13.37 -1.59
C VAL A 169 17.42 -12.07 -1.51
N GLY A 170 17.80 -11.62 -0.32
CA GLY A 170 18.45 -10.34 -0.06
C GLY A 170 17.43 -9.20 0.11
N LYS A 171 17.93 -8.03 0.57
CA LYS A 171 17.07 -6.88 0.87
C LYS A 171 16.31 -6.33 -0.36
N ASP A 172 16.93 -6.43 -1.54
CA ASP A 172 16.35 -6.00 -2.83
C ASP A 172 15.64 -7.15 -3.56
N GLY A 173 15.57 -8.34 -2.93
CA GLY A 173 14.94 -9.52 -3.49
C GLY A 173 13.42 -9.47 -3.45
N VAL A 174 12.80 -10.25 -4.32
CA VAL A 174 11.34 -10.29 -4.44
C VAL A 174 10.76 -11.35 -3.50
N VAL A 175 9.82 -10.95 -2.67
CA VAL A 175 8.98 -11.88 -1.88
C VAL A 175 7.54 -11.67 -2.33
N ASN A 176 6.88 -12.76 -2.75
CA ASN A 176 5.49 -12.78 -3.17
C ASN A 176 4.67 -13.62 -2.20
N VAL A 177 3.40 -13.29 -2.00
CA VAL A 177 2.49 -14.00 -1.11
C VAL A 177 1.37 -14.63 -1.94
N GLU A 178 1.22 -15.94 -1.85
CA GLU A 178 0.22 -16.71 -2.59
C GLU A 178 -0.69 -17.51 -1.65
N GLU A 179 -1.86 -17.87 -2.15
CA GLU A 179 -2.74 -18.81 -1.48
C GLU A 179 -2.19 -20.22 -1.61
N GLY A 180 -2.05 -20.91 -0.47
CA GLY A 180 -1.63 -22.30 -0.39
C GLY A 180 -2.82 -23.26 -0.36
N GLN A 181 -2.58 -24.52 -0.72
CA GLN A 181 -3.60 -25.58 -0.66
C GLN A 181 -3.50 -26.41 0.63
N THR A 182 -2.42 -26.23 1.39
CA THR A 182 -2.14 -26.91 2.65
C THR A 182 -2.46 -26.03 3.84
N PHE A 183 -2.62 -26.62 5.03
CA PHE A 183 -2.73 -25.84 6.27
C PHE A 183 -1.35 -25.29 6.67
N GLY A 184 -1.31 -24.06 7.13
CA GLY A 184 -0.09 -23.41 7.58
C GLY A 184 0.57 -22.54 6.51
N MET A 185 1.86 -22.24 6.70
CA MET A 185 2.63 -21.44 5.78
C MET A 185 3.83 -22.23 5.25
N GLU A 186 4.09 -22.08 3.96
CA GLU A 186 5.23 -22.70 3.28
C GLU A 186 6.04 -21.62 2.56
N LEU A 187 7.36 -21.77 2.56
CA LEU A 187 8.27 -20.88 1.88
C LEU A 187 8.96 -21.63 0.74
N GLU A 188 8.70 -21.20 -0.48
CA GLU A 188 9.37 -21.73 -1.68
C GLU A 188 10.27 -20.67 -2.31
N PHE A 189 11.31 -21.13 -3.01
CA PHE A 189 12.18 -20.25 -3.78
C PHE A 189 12.16 -20.70 -5.24
N THR A 190 11.92 -19.73 -6.13
CA THR A 190 11.84 -20.02 -7.56
C THR A 190 12.57 -18.95 -8.39
N GLU A 191 12.84 -19.27 -9.64
CA GLU A 191 13.37 -18.31 -10.59
C GLU A 191 12.29 -17.27 -10.92
N GLY A 192 12.68 -16.00 -11.01
CA GLY A 192 11.73 -14.93 -11.27
C GLY A 192 12.39 -13.57 -11.28
N MET A 193 11.62 -12.55 -11.63
CA MET A 193 12.09 -11.17 -11.75
C MET A 193 10.98 -10.18 -11.48
N GLN A 194 11.32 -9.07 -10.83
CA GLN A 194 10.44 -7.90 -10.72
C GLN A 194 11.07 -6.68 -11.41
N PHE A 195 10.24 -5.87 -12.05
CA PHE A 195 10.65 -4.58 -12.61
C PHE A 195 9.61 -3.49 -12.35
N ASP A 196 10.08 -2.23 -12.32
CA ASP A 196 9.34 -1.06 -11.86
C ASP A 196 8.48 -0.45 -12.99
N LYS A 197 7.56 -1.25 -13.53
CA LYS A 197 6.52 -0.83 -14.47
C LYS A 197 5.26 -1.63 -14.19
N GLY A 198 4.18 -0.93 -13.89
CA GLY A 198 2.87 -1.52 -13.67
C GLY A 198 1.98 -1.48 -14.90
N TYR A 199 0.70 -1.80 -14.70
CA TYR A 199 -0.28 -1.83 -15.79
C TYR A 199 -0.47 -0.44 -16.42
N ILE A 200 -0.65 -0.40 -17.75
CA ILE A 200 -0.89 0.85 -18.48
C ILE A 200 -2.30 1.41 -18.19
N SER A 201 -3.25 0.55 -17.86
CA SER A 201 -4.63 0.96 -17.58
C SER A 201 -5.20 0.23 -16.36
N PRO A 202 -5.82 0.94 -15.40
CA PRO A 202 -6.48 0.32 -14.24
C PRO A 202 -7.60 -0.65 -14.61
N TYR A 203 -8.20 -0.50 -15.79
CA TYR A 203 -9.23 -1.42 -16.29
C TYR A 203 -8.70 -2.82 -16.62
N MET A 204 -7.38 -3.02 -16.60
CA MET A 204 -6.75 -4.34 -16.80
C MET A 204 -6.62 -5.15 -15.51
N VAL A 205 -6.96 -4.58 -14.36
CA VAL A 205 -6.94 -5.23 -13.04
C VAL A 205 -7.90 -6.42 -13.01
N THR A 206 -7.45 -7.53 -12.40
CA THR A 206 -8.26 -8.75 -12.19
C THR A 206 -8.75 -8.88 -10.75
N ASP A 207 -7.99 -8.35 -9.80
CA ASP A 207 -8.31 -8.25 -8.38
C ASP A 207 -8.54 -6.77 -8.04
N GLN A 208 -9.81 -6.38 -7.89
CA GLN A 208 -10.19 -4.98 -7.65
C GLN A 208 -9.90 -4.54 -6.21
N ASP A 209 -9.91 -5.46 -5.26
CA ASP A 209 -9.65 -5.14 -3.86
C ASP A 209 -8.19 -4.73 -3.65
N ARG A 210 -7.29 -5.37 -4.40
CA ARG A 210 -5.85 -5.14 -4.35
C ARG A 210 -5.33 -4.24 -5.46
N MET A 211 -6.18 -3.88 -6.42
CA MET A 211 -5.77 -3.15 -7.62
C MET A 211 -4.61 -3.83 -8.36
N GLU A 212 -4.66 -5.16 -8.47
CA GLU A 212 -3.64 -5.98 -9.14
C GLU A 212 -4.23 -6.76 -10.31
N ALA A 213 -3.41 -7.04 -11.29
CA ALA A 213 -3.72 -7.99 -12.34
C ALA A 213 -2.89 -9.24 -12.14
N VAL A 214 -3.55 -10.34 -11.78
CA VAL A 214 -2.94 -11.65 -11.58
C VAL A 214 -3.26 -12.52 -12.77
N LEU A 215 -2.21 -13.06 -13.41
CA LEU A 215 -2.30 -13.93 -14.57
C LEU A 215 -1.68 -15.29 -14.23
N GLU A 216 -2.47 -16.35 -14.34
CA GLU A 216 -2.00 -17.73 -14.14
C GLU A 216 -1.62 -18.35 -15.48
N GLU A 217 -0.44 -18.94 -15.54
CA GLU A 217 0.14 -19.56 -16.75
C GLU A 217 0.09 -18.67 -18.01
N PRO A 218 0.41 -17.37 -17.94
CA PRO A 218 0.26 -16.48 -19.09
C PRO A 218 1.28 -16.75 -20.18
N TYR A 219 0.88 -16.42 -21.41
CA TYR A 219 1.83 -16.09 -22.48
C TYR A 219 2.40 -14.68 -22.26
N ILE A 220 3.65 -14.45 -22.67
CA ILE A 220 4.34 -13.17 -22.50
C ILE A 220 4.87 -12.72 -23.86
N LEU A 221 4.26 -11.67 -24.40
CA LEU A 221 4.72 -11.00 -25.62
C LEU A 221 5.73 -9.91 -25.22
N ILE A 222 6.95 -10.02 -25.72
CA ILE A 222 8.03 -9.08 -25.43
C ILE A 222 8.38 -8.32 -26.72
N ALA A 223 8.12 -7.01 -26.75
CA ALA A 223 8.33 -6.18 -27.94
C ALA A 223 9.16 -4.94 -27.64
N ASN A 224 10.23 -4.72 -28.41
CA ASN A 224 11.05 -3.51 -28.30
C ASN A 224 10.55 -2.43 -29.26
N GLN A 225 9.25 -2.18 -29.27
CA GLN A 225 8.61 -1.13 -30.06
C GLN A 225 7.29 -0.71 -29.43
N LYS A 226 6.73 0.41 -29.89
CA LYS A 226 5.38 0.85 -29.52
C LYS A 226 4.32 0.08 -30.27
N ILE A 227 3.21 -0.19 -29.60
CA ILE A 227 2.06 -0.89 -30.19
C ILE A 227 0.85 0.08 -30.15
N GLY A 228 0.60 0.75 -31.28
CA GLY A 228 -0.52 1.70 -31.42
C GLY A 228 -1.73 1.11 -32.15
N SER A 229 -1.51 0.15 -33.05
CA SER A 229 -2.57 -0.50 -33.83
C SER A 229 -2.83 -1.94 -33.38
N VAL A 230 -4.09 -2.28 -33.17
CA VAL A 230 -4.48 -3.66 -32.85
C VAL A 230 -4.14 -4.63 -33.98
N ARG A 231 -4.07 -4.15 -35.22
CA ARG A 231 -3.74 -4.99 -36.40
C ARG A 231 -2.38 -5.64 -36.30
N ASP A 232 -1.42 -4.94 -35.65
CA ASP A 232 -0.04 -5.42 -35.52
C ASP A 232 0.06 -6.66 -34.62
N ILE A 233 -0.84 -6.80 -33.65
CA ILE A 233 -0.87 -7.91 -32.69
C ILE A 233 -2.07 -8.84 -32.87
N LEU A 234 -2.98 -8.54 -33.82
CA LEU A 234 -4.19 -9.34 -34.03
C LEU A 234 -3.92 -10.82 -34.25
N PRO A 235 -2.94 -11.22 -35.09
CA PRO A 235 -2.65 -12.63 -35.31
C PRO A 235 -2.22 -13.37 -34.04
N VAL A 236 -1.43 -12.74 -33.19
CA VAL A 236 -1.01 -13.35 -31.92
C VAL A 236 -2.14 -13.36 -30.90
N LEU A 237 -2.98 -12.31 -30.85
CA LEU A 237 -4.16 -12.29 -29.99
C LEU A 237 -5.14 -13.41 -30.31
N GLU A 238 -5.41 -13.65 -31.59
CA GLU A 238 -6.29 -14.75 -32.03
C GLU A 238 -5.75 -16.12 -31.60
N GLN A 239 -4.45 -16.36 -31.75
CA GLN A 239 -3.81 -17.59 -31.31
C GLN A 239 -3.88 -17.77 -29.77
N VAL A 240 -3.59 -16.70 -29.00
CA VAL A 240 -3.67 -16.71 -27.53
C VAL A 240 -5.09 -16.97 -27.06
N MET A 241 -6.09 -16.32 -27.68
CA MET A 241 -7.50 -16.53 -27.35
C MET A 241 -7.96 -17.97 -27.64
N GLN A 242 -7.48 -18.58 -28.72
CA GLN A 242 -7.75 -20.00 -29.01
C GLN A 242 -7.12 -20.93 -27.97
N GLY A 243 -5.95 -20.56 -27.42
CA GLY A 243 -5.26 -21.30 -26.36
C GLY A 243 -5.90 -21.16 -24.99
N GLY A 244 -6.78 -20.16 -24.77
CA GLY A 244 -7.50 -19.94 -23.52
C GLY A 244 -6.62 -19.44 -22.35
N LYS A 245 -5.35 -19.15 -22.61
CA LYS A 245 -4.41 -18.62 -21.59
C LYS A 245 -4.40 -17.09 -21.59
N PRO A 246 -4.13 -16.44 -20.44
CA PRO A 246 -3.98 -14.99 -20.39
C PRO A 246 -2.69 -14.53 -21.10
N LEU A 247 -2.62 -13.23 -21.42
CA LEU A 247 -1.48 -12.62 -22.09
C LEU A 247 -0.93 -11.42 -21.29
N LEU A 248 0.36 -11.45 -21.01
CA LEU A 248 1.12 -10.25 -20.63
C LEU A 248 1.77 -9.66 -21.90
N ILE A 249 1.59 -8.37 -22.11
CA ILE A 249 2.27 -7.61 -23.18
C ILE A 249 3.29 -6.68 -22.52
N VAL A 250 4.57 -6.90 -22.80
CA VAL A 250 5.69 -6.03 -22.39
C VAL A 250 6.19 -5.31 -23.63
N ALA A 251 5.90 -4.03 -23.76
CA ALA A 251 6.26 -3.25 -24.94
C ALA A 251 6.82 -1.87 -24.56
N GLU A 252 7.48 -1.17 -25.48
CA GLU A 252 7.92 0.22 -25.22
C GLU A 252 6.75 1.08 -24.74
N ASP A 253 5.62 1.00 -25.41
CA ASP A 253 4.33 1.53 -24.98
C ASP A 253 3.20 0.78 -25.69
N VAL A 254 2.00 0.77 -25.09
CA VAL A 254 0.77 0.32 -25.73
C VAL A 254 -0.23 1.47 -25.64
N GLU A 255 -0.59 2.04 -26.77
CA GLU A 255 -1.36 3.29 -26.82
C GLU A 255 -2.46 3.25 -27.89
N GLY A 256 -3.27 4.31 -27.93
CA GLY A 256 -4.25 4.56 -28.99
C GLY A 256 -5.33 3.49 -29.12
N GLU A 257 -5.57 3.05 -30.38
CA GLU A 257 -6.57 2.06 -30.73
C GLU A 257 -6.29 0.69 -30.10
N CYS A 258 -5.03 0.31 -30.00
CA CYS A 258 -4.63 -0.98 -29.42
C CYS A 258 -5.03 -1.07 -27.94
N LEU A 259 -4.66 -0.09 -27.14
CA LEU A 259 -5.00 -0.06 -25.71
C LEU A 259 -6.52 -0.06 -25.50
N ALA A 260 -7.25 0.77 -26.23
CA ALA A 260 -8.71 0.85 -26.14
C ALA A 260 -9.37 -0.50 -26.46
N THR A 261 -8.90 -1.18 -27.51
CA THR A 261 -9.41 -2.49 -27.93
C THR A 261 -9.14 -3.57 -26.90
N LEU A 262 -7.93 -3.62 -26.32
CA LEU A 262 -7.58 -4.57 -25.25
C LEU A 262 -8.46 -4.37 -24.03
N VAL A 263 -8.65 -3.12 -23.58
CA VAL A 263 -9.50 -2.78 -22.43
C VAL A 263 -10.95 -3.18 -22.68
N VAL A 264 -11.52 -2.86 -23.85
CA VAL A 264 -12.91 -3.21 -24.17
C VAL A 264 -13.13 -4.72 -24.19
N ASN A 265 -12.20 -5.48 -24.78
CA ASN A 265 -12.32 -6.94 -24.82
C ASN A 265 -12.15 -7.57 -23.43
N LYS A 266 -11.28 -7.02 -22.60
CA LYS A 266 -11.15 -7.44 -21.21
C LYS A 266 -12.43 -7.19 -20.42
N LEU A 267 -13.03 -6.00 -20.52
CA LEU A 267 -14.29 -5.67 -19.86
C LEU A 267 -15.47 -6.55 -20.34
N ARG A 268 -15.44 -7.01 -21.59
CA ARG A 268 -16.41 -7.98 -22.12
C ARG A 268 -16.14 -9.42 -21.71
N GLY A 269 -15.03 -9.70 -21.03
CA GLY A 269 -14.63 -11.06 -20.63
C GLY A 269 -14.19 -11.95 -21.82
N THR A 270 -13.96 -11.38 -23.00
CA THR A 270 -13.50 -12.13 -24.18
C THR A 270 -12.00 -12.33 -24.24
N PHE A 271 -11.24 -11.53 -23.47
CA PHE A 271 -9.78 -11.55 -23.41
C PHE A 271 -9.31 -11.30 -21.98
N THR A 272 -8.37 -12.09 -21.50
CA THR A 272 -7.69 -11.86 -20.23
C THR A 272 -6.25 -11.50 -20.52
N GLY A 273 -5.87 -10.27 -20.19
CA GLY A 273 -4.49 -9.82 -20.40
C GLY A 273 -4.22 -8.44 -19.84
N VAL A 274 -2.93 -8.16 -19.73
CA VAL A 274 -2.38 -6.93 -19.20
C VAL A 274 -1.28 -6.42 -20.11
N ALA A 275 -1.24 -5.11 -20.31
CA ALA A 275 -0.16 -4.43 -20.99
C ALA A 275 0.65 -3.58 -20.00
N VAL A 276 1.97 -3.69 -20.06
CA VAL A 276 2.93 -2.96 -19.24
C VAL A 276 4.00 -2.32 -20.12
N LYS A 277 4.57 -1.22 -19.65
CA LYS A 277 5.71 -0.61 -20.32
C LYS A 277 6.99 -1.40 -20.05
N ALA A 278 7.83 -1.53 -21.04
CA ALA A 278 9.15 -2.12 -20.90
C ALA A 278 10.00 -1.32 -19.91
N PRO A 279 10.78 -1.98 -19.04
CA PRO A 279 11.65 -1.29 -18.10
C PRO A 279 12.87 -0.68 -18.81
N GLY A 280 13.33 0.47 -18.32
CA GLY A 280 14.49 1.19 -18.87
C GLY A 280 14.21 1.98 -20.15
N PHE A 281 15.29 2.56 -20.71
CA PHE A 281 15.25 3.37 -21.92
C PHE A 281 16.45 3.02 -22.83
N GLY A 282 16.28 3.17 -24.15
CA GLY A 282 17.35 2.93 -25.13
C GLY A 282 17.95 1.55 -25.02
N ASP A 283 19.28 1.42 -25.03
CA ASP A 283 19.99 0.15 -24.99
C ASP A 283 19.76 -0.63 -23.68
N ARG A 284 19.50 0.06 -22.56
CA ARG A 284 19.17 -0.60 -21.29
C ARG A 284 17.83 -1.32 -21.41
N ARG A 285 16.82 -0.70 -22.04
CA ARG A 285 15.55 -1.38 -22.29
C ARG A 285 15.72 -2.66 -23.09
N LYS A 286 16.54 -2.63 -24.16
CA LYS A 286 16.83 -3.82 -24.96
C LYS A 286 17.40 -4.96 -24.11
N ARG A 287 18.41 -4.64 -23.29
CA ARG A 287 19.06 -5.62 -22.39
C ARG A 287 18.11 -6.18 -21.33
N MET A 288 17.22 -5.36 -20.78
CA MET A 288 16.21 -5.82 -19.83
C MET A 288 15.13 -6.67 -20.49
N LEU A 289 14.71 -6.34 -21.70
CA LEU A 289 13.80 -7.18 -22.48
C LEU A 289 14.43 -8.55 -22.82
N GLU A 290 15.73 -8.58 -23.15
CA GLU A 290 16.48 -9.83 -23.34
C GLU A 290 16.52 -10.68 -22.06
N ASP A 291 16.72 -10.04 -20.88
CA ASP A 291 16.71 -10.74 -19.60
C ASP A 291 15.34 -11.36 -19.30
N ILE A 292 14.25 -10.62 -19.60
CA ILE A 292 12.87 -11.13 -19.49
C ILE A 292 12.67 -12.30 -20.48
N GLY A 293 13.16 -12.17 -21.72
CA GLY A 293 13.11 -13.23 -22.72
C GLY A 293 13.81 -14.52 -22.27
N ILE A 294 15.03 -14.40 -21.74
CA ILE A 294 15.80 -15.54 -21.22
C ILE A 294 15.08 -16.18 -20.03
N LEU A 295 14.54 -15.38 -19.10
CA LEU A 295 13.81 -15.87 -17.92
C LEU A 295 12.54 -16.64 -18.32
N THR A 296 11.84 -16.18 -19.33
CA THR A 296 10.52 -16.71 -19.71
C THR A 296 10.55 -17.67 -20.89
N GLY A 297 11.75 -17.87 -21.49
CA GLY A 297 11.92 -18.69 -22.70
C GLY A 297 11.33 -18.06 -23.96
N GLY A 298 11.06 -16.75 -23.95
CA GLY A 298 10.50 -16.01 -25.09
C GLY A 298 11.55 -15.28 -25.92
N GLU A 299 11.16 -14.88 -27.14
CA GLU A 299 11.96 -14.06 -28.03
C GLU A 299 11.55 -12.58 -27.93
N VAL A 300 12.54 -11.69 -27.96
CA VAL A 300 12.27 -10.25 -28.02
C VAL A 300 11.94 -9.87 -29.47
N ILE A 301 10.71 -9.44 -29.71
CA ILE A 301 10.27 -9.02 -31.04
C ILE A 301 10.81 -7.61 -31.32
N THR A 302 11.73 -7.51 -32.29
CA THR A 302 12.36 -6.25 -32.70
C THR A 302 12.64 -6.24 -34.18
N GLU A 303 12.41 -5.11 -34.85
CA GLU A 303 12.70 -4.92 -36.26
C GLU A 303 14.20 -5.08 -36.58
N GLU A 304 15.08 -4.76 -35.62
CA GLU A 304 16.54 -4.91 -35.77
C GLU A 304 16.95 -6.37 -36.03
N MET A 305 16.19 -7.33 -35.47
CA MET A 305 16.40 -8.76 -35.71
C MET A 305 15.53 -9.31 -36.87
N GLY A 306 14.81 -8.43 -37.56
CA GLY A 306 13.91 -8.82 -38.66
C GLY A 306 12.58 -9.45 -38.20
N LEU A 307 12.30 -9.40 -36.90
CA LEU A 307 11.06 -9.90 -36.31
C LEU A 307 9.98 -8.80 -36.29
N LYS A 308 8.80 -9.16 -36.84
CA LYS A 308 7.65 -8.23 -36.88
C LYS A 308 6.51 -8.78 -36.03
N LEU A 309 5.80 -7.89 -35.33
CA LEU A 309 4.64 -8.24 -34.50
C LEU A 309 3.56 -9.00 -35.30
N GLU A 310 3.30 -8.60 -36.55
CA GLU A 310 2.31 -9.22 -37.44
C GLU A 310 2.58 -10.70 -37.69
N ASN A 311 3.84 -11.13 -37.60
CA ASN A 311 4.28 -12.50 -37.89
C ASN A 311 4.61 -13.31 -36.64
N THR A 312 4.36 -12.76 -35.46
CA THR A 312 4.69 -13.41 -34.19
C THR A 312 3.86 -14.68 -33.97
N GLN A 313 4.52 -15.77 -33.61
CA GLN A 313 3.92 -17.07 -33.33
C GLN A 313 3.92 -17.37 -31.83
N LEU A 314 3.02 -18.25 -31.37
CA LEU A 314 2.96 -18.65 -29.93
C LEU A 314 4.29 -19.22 -29.42
N THR A 315 5.07 -19.86 -30.27
CA THR A 315 6.39 -20.44 -29.92
C THR A 315 7.44 -19.39 -29.59
N GLN A 316 7.23 -18.15 -29.98
CA GLN A 316 8.12 -17.01 -29.70
C GLN A 316 7.72 -16.27 -28.42
N LEU A 317 6.53 -16.57 -27.89
CA LEU A 317 6.06 -15.98 -26.65
C LEU A 317 6.73 -16.66 -25.44
N GLY A 318 7.15 -15.84 -24.47
CA GLY A 318 7.57 -16.36 -23.19
C GLY A 318 6.38 -16.92 -22.40
N GLN A 319 6.68 -17.69 -21.37
CA GLN A 319 5.69 -18.21 -20.42
C GLN A 319 6.22 -18.12 -18.99
N ALA A 320 5.31 -18.10 -18.05
CA ALA A 320 5.63 -18.19 -16.63
C ALA A 320 4.49 -18.94 -15.92
N ARG A 321 4.75 -19.45 -14.72
CA ARG A 321 3.70 -20.02 -13.89
C ARG A 321 2.69 -18.94 -13.47
N ARG A 322 3.19 -17.76 -13.09
CA ARG A 322 2.34 -16.66 -12.63
C ARG A 322 2.98 -15.30 -12.94
N VAL A 323 2.13 -14.32 -13.19
CA VAL A 323 2.53 -12.91 -13.30
C VAL A 323 1.60 -12.06 -12.43
N VAL A 324 2.18 -11.19 -11.62
CA VAL A 324 1.45 -10.21 -10.80
C VAL A 324 1.84 -8.81 -11.24
N VAL A 325 0.86 -8.00 -11.62
CA VAL A 325 1.06 -6.62 -12.07
C VAL A 325 0.28 -5.67 -11.17
N SER A 326 1.00 -4.84 -10.43
CA SER A 326 0.44 -3.74 -9.64
C SER A 326 0.40 -2.44 -10.45
N LYS A 327 0.06 -1.34 -9.81
CA LYS A 327 0.11 0.00 -10.41
C LYS A 327 1.53 0.38 -10.86
N ASP A 328 2.55 -0.04 -10.12
CA ASP A 328 3.92 0.45 -10.30
C ASP A 328 4.92 -0.65 -10.67
N THR A 329 4.59 -1.93 -10.44
CA THR A 329 5.52 -3.06 -10.63
C THR A 329 4.90 -4.21 -11.40
N THR A 330 5.77 -5.00 -12.05
CA THR A 330 5.44 -6.29 -12.66
C THR A 330 6.38 -7.36 -12.12
N THR A 331 5.82 -8.42 -11.55
CA THR A 331 6.56 -9.58 -11.01
C THR A 331 6.26 -10.81 -11.85
N ILE A 332 7.30 -11.40 -12.43
CA ILE A 332 7.25 -12.68 -13.16
C ILE A 332 7.77 -13.77 -12.22
N ILE A 333 6.97 -14.81 -12.01
CA ILE A 333 7.26 -15.88 -11.04
C ILE A 333 7.32 -17.19 -11.81
N ASP A 334 8.44 -17.91 -11.63
CA ASP A 334 8.66 -19.22 -12.22
C ASP A 334 8.54 -19.19 -13.76
N GLY A 335 9.45 -18.43 -14.38
CA GLY A 335 9.57 -18.37 -15.84
C GLY A 335 10.01 -19.71 -16.43
N THR A 336 9.55 -20.04 -17.64
CA THR A 336 9.85 -21.31 -18.31
C THR A 336 11.19 -21.32 -19.05
N GLY A 337 12.04 -20.30 -18.84
CA GLY A 337 13.37 -20.23 -19.43
C GLY A 337 14.29 -21.37 -18.96
N GLU A 338 15.28 -21.72 -19.79
CA GLU A 338 16.26 -22.75 -19.42
C GLU A 338 17.20 -22.23 -18.33
N GLY A 339 17.29 -22.94 -17.19
CA GLY A 339 18.13 -22.55 -16.04
C GLY A 339 19.61 -22.37 -16.41
N ASP A 340 20.13 -23.10 -17.40
CA ASP A 340 21.51 -22.91 -17.87
C ASP A 340 21.68 -21.62 -18.67
N ALA A 341 20.67 -21.19 -19.44
CA ALA A 341 20.65 -19.91 -20.13
C ALA A 341 20.62 -18.74 -19.11
N ILE A 342 19.80 -18.84 -18.06
CA ILE A 342 19.74 -17.86 -16.96
C ILE A 342 21.09 -17.75 -16.25
N LYS A 343 21.70 -18.87 -15.88
CA LYS A 343 23.05 -18.91 -15.26
C LYS A 343 24.12 -18.32 -16.17
N GLY A 344 24.04 -18.60 -17.48
CA GLY A 344 24.91 -18.01 -18.50
C GLY A 344 24.79 -16.49 -18.54
N ARG A 345 23.56 -15.97 -18.51
CA ARG A 345 23.28 -14.54 -18.51
C ARG A 345 23.79 -13.86 -17.24
N ILE A 346 23.60 -14.48 -16.08
CA ILE A 346 24.14 -14.01 -14.80
C ILE A 346 25.66 -13.88 -14.86
N LYS A 347 26.36 -14.88 -15.43
CA LYS A 347 27.83 -14.84 -15.59
C LYS A 347 28.25 -13.71 -16.54
N GLN A 348 27.52 -13.49 -17.62
CA GLN A 348 27.77 -12.40 -18.55
C GLN A 348 27.67 -11.04 -17.86
N ILE A 349 26.57 -10.79 -17.11
CA ILE A 349 26.39 -9.53 -16.38
C ILE A 349 27.51 -9.32 -15.34
N LYS A 350 27.91 -10.35 -14.60
CA LYS A 350 29.04 -10.28 -13.68
C LYS A 350 30.34 -9.87 -14.37
N SER A 351 30.63 -10.47 -15.53
CA SER A 351 31.79 -10.08 -16.32
C SER A 351 31.71 -8.64 -16.84
N GLU A 352 30.52 -8.16 -17.21
CA GLU A 352 30.29 -6.76 -17.60
C GLU A 352 30.56 -5.80 -16.43
N ILE A 353 30.16 -6.16 -15.19
CA ILE A 353 30.42 -5.39 -13.96
C ILE A 353 31.94 -5.28 -13.70
N ASP A 354 32.66 -6.40 -13.85
CA ASP A 354 34.10 -6.44 -13.62
C ASP A 354 34.91 -5.62 -14.65
N ASN A 355 34.38 -5.47 -15.87
CA ASN A 355 35.06 -4.83 -16.98
C ASN A 355 34.62 -3.37 -17.23
N THR A 356 33.62 -2.84 -16.50
CA THR A 356 33.17 -1.45 -16.69
C THR A 356 34.00 -0.46 -15.87
N ASP A 357 34.43 0.62 -16.52
CA ASP A 357 35.14 1.73 -15.86
C ASP A 357 34.17 2.82 -15.33
N SER A 358 32.89 2.74 -15.66
CA SER A 358 31.85 3.68 -15.26
C SER A 358 31.17 3.22 -13.98
N ASP A 359 31.28 3.99 -12.91
CA ASP A 359 30.60 3.69 -11.63
C ASP A 359 29.07 3.65 -11.79
N PHE A 360 28.52 4.55 -12.63
CA PHE A 360 27.09 4.57 -12.93
C PHE A 360 26.63 3.29 -13.69
N ASP A 361 27.41 2.85 -14.68
CA ASP A 361 27.07 1.61 -15.41
C ASP A 361 27.24 0.39 -14.52
N ARG A 362 28.25 0.41 -13.65
CA ARG A 362 28.47 -0.64 -12.64
C ARG A 362 27.26 -0.77 -11.71
N GLU A 363 26.76 0.34 -11.17
CA GLU A 363 25.56 0.37 -10.34
C GLU A 363 24.35 -0.22 -11.08
N LYS A 364 24.10 0.20 -12.31
CA LYS A 364 22.96 -0.29 -13.11
C LYS A 364 23.10 -1.76 -13.52
N LEU A 365 24.29 -2.26 -13.72
CA LEU A 365 24.54 -3.67 -13.96
C LEU A 365 24.33 -4.49 -12.68
N GLN A 366 24.69 -3.94 -11.51
CA GLN A 366 24.45 -4.58 -10.21
C GLN A 366 22.94 -4.68 -9.92
N GLU A 367 22.16 -3.62 -10.15
CA GLU A 367 20.70 -3.64 -10.04
C GLU A 367 20.09 -4.74 -10.95
N ARG A 368 20.56 -4.82 -12.18
CA ARG A 368 20.09 -5.82 -13.14
C ARG A 368 20.45 -7.23 -12.72
N LEU A 369 21.67 -7.41 -12.20
CA LEU A 369 22.14 -8.69 -11.65
C LEU A 369 21.27 -9.12 -10.45
N ALA A 370 21.00 -8.20 -9.52
CA ALA A 370 20.17 -8.47 -8.35
C ALA A 370 18.75 -8.93 -8.76
N LYS A 371 18.14 -8.25 -9.74
CA LYS A 371 16.80 -8.61 -10.26
C LYS A 371 16.76 -10.00 -10.90
N LEU A 372 17.81 -10.43 -11.61
CA LEU A 372 17.85 -11.72 -12.30
C LEU A 372 18.36 -12.87 -11.40
N ALA A 373 19.34 -12.60 -10.53
CA ALA A 373 19.99 -13.61 -9.71
C ALA A 373 19.29 -13.85 -8.36
N GLY A 374 18.53 -12.87 -7.87
CA GLY A 374 17.84 -12.95 -6.58
C GLY A 374 16.69 -13.95 -6.56
N GLY A 375 16.08 -14.21 -7.71
CA GLY A 375 14.88 -15.04 -7.79
C GLY A 375 13.68 -14.42 -7.04
N VAL A 376 12.69 -15.25 -6.77
CA VAL A 376 11.49 -14.89 -6.02
C VAL A 376 11.28 -15.87 -4.87
N ALA A 377 11.14 -15.35 -3.65
CA ALA A 377 10.60 -16.13 -2.54
C ALA A 377 9.08 -16.08 -2.60
N VAL A 378 8.43 -17.23 -2.51
CA VAL A 378 6.97 -17.34 -2.53
C VAL A 378 6.52 -17.86 -1.17
N VAL A 379 5.82 -17.03 -0.42
CA VAL A 379 5.17 -17.40 0.85
C VAL A 379 3.75 -17.90 0.53
N LYS A 380 3.53 -19.19 0.64
CA LYS A 380 2.20 -19.80 0.47
C LYS A 380 1.48 -19.81 1.80
N VAL A 381 0.29 -19.21 1.83
CA VAL A 381 -0.54 -19.08 3.03
C VAL A 381 -1.76 -19.99 2.90
N GLY A 382 -1.92 -20.91 3.83
CA GLY A 382 -3.08 -21.79 3.89
C GLY A 382 -3.83 -21.67 5.21
N ALA A 383 -5.16 -21.86 5.15
CA ALA A 383 -6.06 -21.85 6.29
C ALA A 383 -7.25 -22.79 6.08
N ALA A 384 -8.07 -22.96 7.13
CA ALA A 384 -9.23 -23.87 7.08
C ALA A 384 -10.40 -23.31 6.25
N THR A 385 -10.53 -22.00 6.16
CA THR A 385 -11.58 -21.31 5.42
C THR A 385 -11.00 -20.25 4.50
N GLU A 386 -11.71 -19.91 3.42
CA GLU A 386 -11.30 -18.86 2.49
C GLU A 386 -11.18 -17.49 3.19
N THR A 387 -12.09 -17.19 4.11
CA THR A 387 -12.07 -15.93 4.87
C THR A 387 -10.82 -15.82 5.76
N GLU A 388 -10.48 -16.91 6.47
CA GLU A 388 -9.28 -16.97 7.30
C GLU A 388 -7.99 -16.89 6.46
N MET A 389 -7.99 -17.56 5.32
CA MET A 389 -6.86 -17.54 4.39
C MET A 389 -6.60 -16.13 3.84
N LYS A 390 -7.65 -15.41 3.43
CA LYS A 390 -7.54 -14.02 2.97
C LYS A 390 -7.03 -13.09 4.08
N GLU A 391 -7.57 -13.23 5.29
CA GLU A 391 -7.13 -12.43 6.44
C GLU A 391 -5.66 -12.70 6.76
N LYS A 392 -5.25 -13.97 6.84
CA LYS A 392 -3.86 -14.37 7.11
C LYS A 392 -2.91 -13.88 6.01
N LYS A 393 -3.34 -13.97 4.75
CA LYS A 393 -2.58 -13.46 3.60
C LYS A 393 -2.34 -11.95 3.70
N HIS A 394 -3.36 -11.16 4.02
CA HIS A 394 -3.22 -9.71 4.23
C HIS A 394 -2.22 -9.40 5.33
N ARG A 395 -2.28 -10.10 6.47
CA ARG A 395 -1.30 -9.91 7.55
C ARG A 395 0.14 -10.22 7.12
N VAL A 396 0.33 -11.25 6.31
CA VAL A 396 1.67 -11.58 5.76
C VAL A 396 2.17 -10.48 4.82
N GLU A 397 1.28 -9.92 4.01
CA GLU A 397 1.62 -8.83 3.07
C GLU A 397 1.97 -7.53 3.80
N ASP A 398 1.18 -7.14 4.81
CA ASP A 398 1.45 -5.97 5.65
C ASP A 398 2.80 -6.13 6.39
N ALA A 399 3.04 -7.30 6.96
CA ALA A 399 4.30 -7.60 7.63
C ALA A 399 5.51 -7.58 6.70
N LEU A 400 5.35 -8.04 5.46
CA LEU A 400 6.39 -7.96 4.44
C LEU A 400 6.70 -6.50 4.07
N GLN A 401 5.66 -5.67 3.90
CA GLN A 401 5.83 -4.24 3.60
C GLN A 401 6.50 -3.52 4.78
N ALA A 402 6.08 -3.78 6.01
CA ALA A 402 6.72 -3.23 7.22
C ALA A 402 8.20 -3.63 7.32
N ALA A 403 8.54 -4.90 7.03
CA ALA A 403 9.92 -5.36 7.02
C ALA A 403 10.78 -4.66 5.96
N ARG A 404 10.25 -4.47 4.75
CA ARG A 404 10.93 -3.71 3.68
C ARG A 404 11.12 -2.24 4.06
N ALA A 405 10.07 -1.60 4.57
CA ALA A 405 10.11 -0.24 5.05
C ALA A 405 11.18 -0.02 6.13
N ALA A 406 11.34 -1.00 7.02
CA ALA A 406 12.36 -0.97 8.04
C ALA A 406 13.80 -1.18 7.49
N LEU A 407 13.95 -1.96 6.43
CA LEU A 407 15.24 -2.12 5.74
C LEU A 407 15.68 -0.87 4.98
N GLU A 408 14.73 -0.03 4.54
CA GLU A 408 15.00 1.20 3.79
C GLU A 408 15.38 2.37 4.69
N GLU A 409 14.59 2.65 5.74
CA GLU A 409 14.77 3.83 6.60
C GLU A 409 15.17 3.50 8.05
N GLY A 410 15.37 2.22 8.37
CA GLY A 410 15.68 1.79 9.73
C GLY A 410 14.45 1.66 10.63
N ILE A 411 14.72 1.48 11.91
CA ILE A 411 13.74 1.22 12.95
C ILE A 411 13.83 2.23 14.09
N VAL A 412 12.70 2.46 14.76
CA VAL A 412 12.59 3.28 15.96
C VAL A 412 11.98 2.47 17.12
N PRO A 413 12.10 2.91 18.37
CA PRO A 413 11.38 2.31 19.49
C PRO A 413 9.86 2.34 19.23
N GLY A 414 9.22 1.17 19.24
CA GLY A 414 7.80 1.02 18.91
C GLY A 414 6.85 1.40 20.04
N GLY A 415 5.57 1.07 19.86
CA GLY A 415 4.53 1.33 20.86
C GLY A 415 4.21 2.81 21.04
N GLY A 416 4.49 3.66 20.05
CA GLY A 416 4.29 5.11 20.12
C GLY A 416 5.39 5.87 20.87
N VAL A 417 6.40 5.16 21.41
CA VAL A 417 7.47 5.76 22.24
C VAL A 417 8.33 6.72 21.43
N ALA A 418 8.66 6.39 20.18
CA ALA A 418 9.44 7.27 19.32
C ALA A 418 8.77 8.63 19.08
N LEU A 419 7.45 8.65 18.86
CA LEU A 419 6.69 9.91 18.71
C LEU A 419 6.69 10.71 20.02
N LEU A 420 6.50 10.05 21.15
CA LEU A 420 6.54 10.73 22.46
C LEU A 420 7.93 11.32 22.74
N ASN A 421 9.01 10.58 22.48
CA ASN A 421 10.39 11.04 22.64
C ASN A 421 10.76 12.19 21.68
N ALA A 422 10.11 12.25 20.49
CA ALA A 422 10.33 13.32 19.53
C ALA A 422 9.82 14.69 20.03
N GLN A 423 8.98 14.72 21.08
CA GLN A 423 8.58 15.98 21.74
C GLN A 423 9.78 16.78 22.24
N ASP A 424 10.81 16.12 22.76
CA ASP A 424 12.02 16.79 23.26
C ASP A 424 12.83 17.48 22.16
N GLY A 425 12.62 17.08 20.91
CA GLY A 425 13.26 17.68 19.75
C GLY A 425 12.49 18.85 19.12
N LEU A 426 11.27 19.13 19.61
CA LEU A 426 10.41 20.19 19.11
C LEU A 426 10.63 21.49 19.88
N ASP A 427 11.34 22.44 19.29
CA ASP A 427 11.59 23.76 19.88
C ASP A 427 10.38 24.70 19.69
N ILE A 428 9.42 24.61 20.61
CA ILE A 428 8.19 25.41 20.58
C ILE A 428 8.49 26.92 20.79
N GLU A 429 9.53 27.27 21.56
CA GLU A 429 9.87 28.65 21.85
C GLU A 429 10.52 29.37 20.64
N ALA A 430 11.05 28.63 19.67
CA ALA A 430 11.57 29.18 18.43
C ALA A 430 10.49 29.78 17.50
N PHE A 431 9.21 29.53 17.76
CA PHE A 431 8.10 30.09 16.99
C PHE A 431 7.76 31.51 17.52
N GLU A 432 8.07 32.52 16.72
CA GLU A 432 7.84 33.94 17.09
C GLU A 432 6.33 34.31 17.06
N ASP A 433 5.60 33.82 16.05
CA ASP A 433 4.15 34.03 15.90
C ASP A 433 3.40 33.14 16.90
N LEU A 434 2.47 33.74 17.67
CA LEU A 434 1.73 33.05 18.73
C LEU A 434 0.82 31.94 18.18
N ASP A 435 0.21 32.15 17.01
CA ASP A 435 -0.65 31.16 16.40
C ASP A 435 0.18 30.04 15.74
N GLU A 436 1.36 30.34 15.17
CA GLU A 436 2.30 29.29 14.74
C GLU A 436 2.79 28.47 15.93
N ARG A 437 3.11 29.12 17.06
CA ARG A 437 3.48 28.43 18.31
C ARG A 437 2.35 27.53 18.79
N THR A 438 1.11 27.99 18.72
CA THR A 438 -0.08 27.16 19.04
C THR A 438 -0.18 25.95 18.09
N GLY A 439 0.11 26.12 16.81
CA GLY A 439 0.21 25.01 15.84
C GLY A 439 1.25 23.97 16.25
N ALA A 440 2.43 24.40 16.69
CA ALA A 440 3.46 23.51 17.22
C ALA A 440 3.03 22.80 18.51
N GLN A 441 2.33 23.50 19.42
CA GLN A 441 1.77 22.89 20.64
C GLN A 441 0.71 21.82 20.34
N ILE A 442 -0.09 21.99 19.27
CA ILE A 442 -1.05 20.98 18.81
C ILE A 442 -0.31 19.70 18.41
N ILE A 443 0.77 19.82 17.64
CA ILE A 443 1.60 18.65 17.26
C ILE A 443 2.23 18.03 18.50
N HIS A 444 2.87 18.82 19.35
CA HIS A 444 3.46 18.33 20.60
C HIS A 444 2.45 17.49 21.41
N ARG A 445 1.22 17.96 21.53
CA ARG A 445 0.14 17.23 22.22
C ARG A 445 -0.26 15.95 21.47
N ALA A 446 -0.33 16.00 20.15
CA ALA A 446 -0.73 14.84 19.33
C ALA A 446 0.25 13.67 19.44
N LEU A 447 1.55 13.94 19.63
CA LEU A 447 2.58 12.91 19.75
C LEU A 447 2.41 11.98 20.97
N GLU A 448 1.60 12.35 21.96
CA GLU A 448 1.29 11.50 23.13
C GLU A 448 0.22 10.44 22.83
N GLU A 449 -0.66 10.71 21.88
CA GLU A 449 -1.89 9.93 21.70
C GLU A 449 -1.67 8.47 21.34
N PRO A 450 -0.66 8.08 20.54
CA PRO A 450 -0.42 6.67 20.27
C PRO A 450 -0.11 5.86 21.55
N VAL A 451 0.78 6.36 22.41
CA VAL A 451 1.06 5.73 23.73
C VAL A 451 -0.19 5.67 24.60
N ARG A 452 -0.95 6.77 24.65
CA ARG A 452 -2.21 6.88 25.40
C ARG A 452 -3.22 5.84 24.95
N GLN A 453 -3.48 5.75 23.65
CA GLN A 453 -4.48 4.85 23.08
C GLN A 453 -4.08 3.37 23.27
N ILE A 454 -2.79 3.03 23.08
CA ILE A 454 -2.29 1.67 23.33
C ILE A 454 -2.50 1.28 24.80
N ALA A 455 -2.24 2.20 25.73
CA ALA A 455 -2.47 1.97 27.16
C ALA A 455 -3.96 1.77 27.47
N GLU A 456 -4.83 2.62 26.93
CA GLU A 456 -6.29 2.52 27.11
C GLU A 456 -6.86 1.22 26.53
N ASN A 457 -6.43 0.82 25.33
CA ASN A 457 -6.81 -0.48 24.74
C ASN A 457 -6.32 -1.67 25.58
N SER A 458 -5.27 -1.44 26.40
CA SER A 458 -4.74 -2.45 27.32
C SER A 458 -5.41 -2.45 28.69
N GLY A 459 -6.39 -1.56 28.91
CA GLY A 459 -7.12 -1.43 30.18
C GLY A 459 -6.36 -0.61 31.22
N LEU A 460 -5.39 0.21 30.83
CA LEU A 460 -4.62 1.10 31.69
C LEU A 460 -5.09 2.55 31.51
N GLU A 461 -4.82 3.39 32.53
CA GLU A 461 -5.08 4.83 32.43
C GLU A 461 -4.02 5.51 31.56
N GLY A 462 -4.40 5.93 30.33
CA GLY A 462 -3.49 6.44 29.32
C GLY A 462 -2.65 7.63 29.79
N SER A 463 -3.24 8.57 30.54
CA SER A 463 -2.53 9.75 31.08
C SER A 463 -1.44 9.38 32.07
N VAL A 464 -1.68 8.36 32.89
CA VAL A 464 -0.70 7.87 33.87
C VAL A 464 0.47 7.21 33.14
N VAL A 465 0.17 6.40 32.12
CA VAL A 465 1.21 5.73 31.33
C VAL A 465 2.07 6.74 30.58
N VAL A 466 1.48 7.73 29.91
CA VAL A 466 2.23 8.78 29.18
C VAL A 466 3.17 9.52 30.14
N ASN A 467 2.69 9.95 31.30
CA ASN A 467 3.55 10.62 32.27
C ASN A 467 4.69 9.75 32.77
N LYS A 468 4.41 8.46 33.02
CA LYS A 468 5.44 7.52 33.44
C LYS A 468 6.50 7.29 32.35
N VAL A 469 6.09 7.16 31.10
CA VAL A 469 7.04 6.97 29.97
C VAL A 469 7.93 8.20 29.78
N ARG A 470 7.41 9.42 29.98
CA ARG A 470 8.22 10.66 29.95
C ARG A 470 9.33 10.71 30.98
N GLU A 471 9.16 10.06 32.13
CA GLU A 471 10.16 10.00 33.21
C GLU A 471 11.25 8.95 32.93
N LEU A 472 11.06 8.07 31.96
CA LEU A 472 12.02 7.04 31.55
C LEU A 472 13.09 7.63 30.63
N LYS A 473 14.12 6.81 30.33
CA LYS A 473 15.13 7.18 29.33
C LYS A 473 14.58 7.09 27.93
N THR A 474 15.13 7.88 27.02
CA THR A 474 14.82 7.81 25.58
C THR A 474 14.89 6.37 25.10
N GLY A 475 13.85 5.90 24.41
CA GLY A 475 13.72 4.52 23.92
C GLY A 475 13.13 3.53 24.93
N GLU A 476 12.92 3.93 26.20
CA GLU A 476 12.20 3.13 27.17
C GLU A 476 10.70 3.47 27.17
N GLY A 477 9.85 2.47 27.34
CA GLY A 477 8.39 2.63 27.31
C GLY A 477 7.63 1.48 27.94
N LEU A 478 6.33 1.41 27.70
CA LEU A 478 5.46 0.33 28.12
C LEU A 478 5.36 -0.73 27.02
N ASN A 479 5.82 -1.95 27.30
CA ASN A 479 5.42 -3.11 26.51
C ASN A 479 3.99 -3.51 26.92
N ALA A 480 3.01 -3.11 26.13
CA ALA A 480 1.60 -3.30 26.44
C ALA A 480 1.15 -4.79 26.40
N ALA A 481 1.92 -5.66 25.76
CA ALA A 481 1.67 -7.10 25.77
C ALA A 481 1.96 -7.72 27.15
N SER A 482 3.16 -7.43 27.71
CA SER A 482 3.60 -7.95 29.00
C SER A 482 3.17 -7.09 30.20
N GLY A 483 2.91 -5.78 29.99
CA GLY A 483 2.64 -4.81 31.03
C GLY A 483 3.92 -4.25 31.71
N GLU A 484 5.09 -4.58 31.21
CA GLU A 484 6.39 -4.18 31.76
C GLU A 484 6.92 -2.91 31.10
N TYR A 485 7.67 -2.11 31.89
CA TYR A 485 8.35 -0.93 31.41
C TYR A 485 9.83 -1.22 31.20
N GLY A 486 10.41 -0.78 30.09
CA GLY A 486 11.81 -0.98 29.79
C GLY A 486 12.20 -0.52 28.39
N ASP A 487 13.41 -0.91 27.98
CA ASP A 487 13.96 -0.63 26.66
C ASP A 487 13.15 -1.36 25.57
N MET A 488 12.47 -0.59 24.73
CA MET A 488 11.54 -1.13 23.72
C MET A 488 12.27 -1.93 22.66
N VAL A 489 13.48 -1.49 22.27
CA VAL A 489 14.30 -2.20 21.26
C VAL A 489 14.73 -3.57 21.79
N LYS A 490 15.19 -3.66 23.06
CA LYS A 490 15.56 -4.93 23.69
C LYS A 490 14.35 -5.83 23.93
N ALA A 491 13.19 -5.23 24.20
CA ALA A 491 11.93 -5.96 24.34
C ALA A 491 11.38 -6.46 22.99
N GLY A 492 12.03 -6.12 21.87
CA GLY A 492 11.62 -6.47 20.52
C GLY A 492 10.41 -5.67 20.02
N VAL A 493 10.06 -4.56 20.65
CA VAL A 493 8.96 -3.66 20.23
C VAL A 493 9.55 -2.57 19.35
N LEU A 494 9.46 -2.77 18.03
CA LEU A 494 10.13 -1.99 17.01
C LEU A 494 9.11 -1.55 15.95
N ASP A 495 9.18 -0.29 15.54
CA ASP A 495 8.39 0.24 14.43
C ASP A 495 9.34 0.69 13.30
N PRO A 496 8.98 0.49 12.01
CA PRO A 496 9.73 1.09 10.91
C PRO A 496 9.67 2.63 10.98
N THR A 497 10.81 3.28 10.77
CA THR A 497 10.88 4.74 10.81
C THR A 497 9.94 5.40 9.80
N VAL A 498 9.85 4.83 8.58
CA VAL A 498 8.97 5.31 7.54
C VAL A 498 7.50 5.24 7.94
N VAL A 499 7.07 4.16 8.62
CA VAL A 499 5.69 3.99 9.12
C VAL A 499 5.36 5.11 10.11
N THR A 500 6.20 5.29 11.11
CA THR A 500 5.99 6.29 12.18
C THR A 500 5.94 7.72 11.64
N ARG A 501 6.88 8.10 10.75
CA ARG A 501 6.91 9.46 10.19
C ARG A 501 5.79 9.70 9.18
N SER A 502 5.48 8.73 8.31
CA SER A 502 4.42 8.87 7.31
C SER A 502 3.05 8.98 7.95
N ALA A 503 2.80 8.24 9.04
CA ALA A 503 1.58 8.38 9.81
C ALA A 503 1.39 9.82 10.32
N LEU A 504 2.43 10.46 10.85
CA LEU A 504 2.37 11.85 11.30
C LEU A 504 2.22 12.83 10.13
N GLN A 505 2.98 12.67 9.05
CA GLN A 505 2.95 13.56 7.89
C GLN A 505 1.59 13.54 7.20
N ASN A 506 1.01 12.36 6.96
CA ASN A 506 -0.28 12.22 6.31
C ASN A 506 -1.42 12.73 7.19
N ALA A 507 -1.37 12.43 8.50
CA ALA A 507 -2.32 12.98 9.47
C ALA A 507 -2.32 14.50 9.47
N ALA A 508 -1.15 15.12 9.58
CA ALA A 508 -1.01 16.57 9.58
C ALA A 508 -1.40 17.20 8.23
N SER A 509 -1.11 16.52 7.11
CA SER A 509 -1.44 17.01 5.76
C SER A 509 -2.94 17.21 5.58
N ILE A 510 -3.75 16.28 6.03
CA ILE A 510 -5.21 16.39 5.94
C ILE A 510 -5.76 17.31 7.04
N ALA A 511 -5.28 17.16 8.28
CA ALA A 511 -5.74 17.98 9.40
C ALA A 511 -5.58 19.48 9.12
N LYS A 512 -4.41 19.93 8.64
CA LYS A 512 -4.16 21.35 8.32
C LYS A 512 -5.09 21.89 7.23
N ASN A 513 -5.56 21.07 6.30
CA ASN A 513 -6.52 21.46 5.27
C ASN A 513 -7.93 21.60 5.85
N ILE A 514 -8.34 20.71 6.76
CA ILE A 514 -9.61 20.83 7.49
C ILE A 514 -9.62 22.13 8.31
N LEU A 515 -8.52 22.49 8.98
CA LEU A 515 -8.44 23.68 9.82
C LEU A 515 -8.64 24.99 9.04
N VAL A 516 -8.21 25.06 7.77
CA VAL A 516 -8.35 26.25 6.94
C VAL A 516 -9.64 26.27 6.13
N THR A 517 -10.47 25.22 6.23
CA THR A 517 -11.74 25.13 5.52
C THR A 517 -12.78 26.06 6.13
N GLU A 518 -13.41 26.90 5.31
CA GLU A 518 -14.45 27.85 5.70
C GLU A 518 -15.83 27.46 5.15
N ALA A 519 -15.88 26.73 4.05
CA ALA A 519 -17.12 26.28 3.43
C ALA A 519 -16.99 24.86 2.89
N ILE A 520 -18.07 24.11 3.00
CA ILE A 520 -18.21 22.78 2.38
C ILE A 520 -19.45 22.77 1.48
N ILE A 521 -19.34 22.06 0.37
CA ILE A 521 -20.36 21.99 -0.66
C ILE A 521 -20.65 20.52 -0.95
N ALA A 522 -21.91 20.11 -0.83
CA ALA A 522 -22.34 18.75 -1.11
C ALA A 522 -23.58 18.74 -2.02
N GLU A 523 -23.78 17.64 -2.72
CA GLU A 523 -25.05 17.34 -3.35
C GLU A 523 -25.98 16.77 -2.27
N PRO A 524 -27.25 17.27 -2.17
CA PRO A 524 -28.18 16.73 -1.19
C PRO A 524 -28.38 15.24 -1.45
N ALA A 525 -28.54 14.46 -0.39
CA ALA A 525 -28.94 13.07 -0.51
C ALA A 525 -30.23 13.02 -1.34
N GLU A 526 -30.28 12.22 -2.39
CA GLU A 526 -31.53 11.99 -3.12
C GLU A 526 -32.55 11.43 -2.13
N GLU A 527 -33.54 12.24 -1.76
CA GLU A 527 -34.70 11.75 -1.00
C GLU A 527 -35.29 10.59 -1.80
N GLY A 528 -35.14 9.40 -1.28
CA GLY A 528 -35.58 8.12 -1.78
C GLY A 528 -36.41 8.10 -3.04
N ALA A 529 -35.88 7.65 -4.12
CA ALA A 529 -36.65 6.96 -5.16
C ALA A 529 -37.23 5.63 -4.60
N GLY A 530 -37.89 5.73 -3.46
CA GLY A 530 -38.72 4.71 -2.84
C GLY A 530 -40.14 4.84 -3.32
N GLY A 531 -40.40 4.38 -4.54
CA GLY A 531 -41.75 4.32 -5.08
C GLY A 531 -41.72 4.10 -6.58
N MET A 532 -41.48 2.87 -7.01
CA MET A 532 -42.00 2.47 -8.32
C MET A 532 -43.50 2.85 -8.32
N PRO A 533 -43.97 3.64 -9.29
CA PRO A 533 -45.40 3.83 -9.45
C PRO A 533 -46.02 2.45 -9.65
N ALA A 534 -46.94 2.08 -8.78
CA ALA A 534 -47.74 0.88 -8.92
C ALA A 534 -48.29 0.87 -10.35
N MET A 535 -47.95 -0.16 -11.13
CA MET A 535 -48.59 -0.41 -12.41
C MET A 535 -50.09 -0.42 -12.17
N PRO A 536 -50.90 0.32 -12.94
CA PRO A 536 -52.34 0.22 -12.83
C PRO A 536 -52.71 -1.23 -13.14
N ASP A 537 -53.45 -1.79 -12.21
CA ASP A 537 -54.10 -3.09 -12.29
C ASP A 537 -54.98 -3.14 -13.56
N MET A 538 -54.50 -3.80 -14.61
CA MET A 538 -55.33 -4.18 -15.77
C MET A 538 -56.07 -5.48 -15.43
N GLY A 539 -56.86 -5.42 -14.37
CA GLY A 539 -57.89 -6.40 -14.08
C GLY A 539 -59.12 -6.12 -14.93
N GLY A 540 -59.47 -7.04 -15.79
CA GLY A 540 -60.82 -7.16 -16.31
C GLY A 540 -60.98 -7.13 -17.82
N MET A 541 -60.72 -8.28 -18.47
CA MET A 541 -61.57 -8.74 -19.59
C MET A 541 -61.43 -10.28 -19.70
N GLY A 542 -62.15 -10.96 -18.80
CA GLY A 542 -62.58 -12.31 -19.04
C GLY A 542 -63.98 -12.28 -19.60
N GLY A 543 -64.20 -12.91 -20.72
CA GLY A 543 -65.54 -13.24 -21.17
C GLY A 543 -65.78 -13.10 -22.68
N MET A 544 -65.93 -14.24 -23.24
CA MET A 544 -66.70 -14.63 -24.44
C MET A 544 -65.90 -15.25 -25.60
N MET A 545 -66.16 -16.51 -25.65
CA MET A 545 -66.17 -17.54 -26.70
C MET A 545 -64.97 -18.43 -26.77
#